data_8f0ccd0eff5384d53235be831e2870d8
#
_entry.id   8f0ccd0eff5384d53235be831e2870d8
#
_cell.length_a   1.000
_cell.length_b   1.000
_cell.length_c   1.000
_cell.angle_alpha   90.00
_cell.angle_beta   90.00
_cell.angle_gamma   90.00
#
_symmetry.space_group_name_H-M   'P 1'
#
loop_
_entity.id
_entity.type
_entity.pdbx_description
1 polymer ?
#
loop_
_entity_poly.entity_id
_entity_poly.type
_entity_poly.pdbx_seq_one_letter_code
_entity_poly.pdbx_strand_id
1 'polypeptide(L)'
;MKRNFELTRILPYSKKLVFEQIADFERYEQYLPFCTASRSLNTDNKNFSQVGELEFEIVGVCYKIRSRNVVENERILITQIKGPFEEMQASWDVEQLDNESCKISFRVNAKLPHFLGILLNDSTVNKFVNIFLDSFVNDLDTRIKKETKATK
;
A
#
# COMPACT_ATOMS: atom_id res chain seq x y z
N MET A 1 -17.24 -0.79 14.07
CA MET A 1 -17.51 0.06 12.90
C MET A 1 -16.76 -0.48 11.68
N LYS A 2 -17.44 -0.51 10.54
CA LYS A 2 -16.82 -0.96 9.28
C LYS A 2 -16.45 0.25 8.42
N ARG A 3 -15.29 0.16 7.74
CA ARG A 3 -14.86 1.14 6.74
C ARG A 3 -14.45 0.40 5.49
N ASN A 4 -15.02 0.80 4.37
CA ASN A 4 -14.72 0.24 3.05
C ASN A 4 -14.26 1.40 2.16
N PHE A 5 -13.16 1.18 1.47
CA PHE A 5 -12.60 2.20 0.60
C PHE A 5 -12.12 1.56 -0.70
N GLU A 6 -12.31 2.27 -1.81
CA GLU A 6 -11.82 1.83 -3.12
C GLU A 6 -11.36 3.05 -3.91
N LEU A 7 -10.19 2.96 -4.53
CA LEU A 7 -9.67 3.99 -5.39
C LEU A 7 -9.03 3.35 -6.62
N THR A 8 -9.36 3.89 -7.81
CA THR A 8 -8.86 3.39 -9.09
C THR A 8 -8.12 4.51 -9.80
N ARG A 9 -6.94 4.20 -10.37
CA ARG A 9 -6.16 5.14 -11.17
C ARG A 9 -5.53 4.44 -12.37
N ILE A 10 -5.34 5.19 -13.45
CA ILE A 10 -4.56 4.75 -14.60
C ILE A 10 -3.19 5.41 -14.49
N LEU A 11 -2.13 4.59 -14.58
CA LEU A 11 -0.75 5.05 -14.43
C LEU A 11 0.02 4.85 -15.74
N PRO A 12 0.91 5.80 -16.11
CA PRO A 12 1.74 5.69 -17.31
C PRO A 12 2.98 4.82 -17.05
N TYR A 13 2.78 3.67 -16.43
CA TYR A 13 3.84 2.72 -16.06
C TYR A 13 3.36 1.30 -16.28
N SER A 14 4.29 0.39 -16.60
CA SER A 14 3.96 -1.01 -16.79
C SER A 14 3.55 -1.66 -15.45
N LYS A 15 2.76 -2.69 -15.55
CA LYS A 15 2.36 -3.53 -14.41
C LYS A 15 3.57 -4.01 -13.62
N LYS A 16 4.64 -4.43 -14.31
CA LYS A 16 5.87 -4.91 -13.68
C LYS A 16 6.48 -3.88 -12.74
N LEU A 17 6.60 -2.63 -13.20
CA LEU A 17 7.16 -1.54 -12.40
C LEU A 17 6.31 -1.26 -11.17
N VAL A 18 4.99 -1.28 -11.33
CA VAL A 18 4.06 -1.04 -10.23
C VAL A 18 4.14 -2.17 -9.19
N PHE A 19 4.19 -3.43 -9.63
CA PHE A 19 4.36 -4.57 -8.73
C PHE A 19 5.67 -4.50 -7.95
N GLU A 20 6.76 -4.14 -8.62
CA GLU A 20 8.07 -3.98 -7.96
C GLU A 20 8.01 -2.91 -6.88
N GLN A 21 7.31 -1.81 -7.15
CA GLN A 21 7.14 -0.73 -6.18
C GLN A 21 6.31 -1.18 -4.97
N ILE A 22 5.23 -1.90 -5.20
CA ILE A 22 4.38 -2.44 -4.12
C ILE A 22 5.16 -3.45 -3.26
N ALA A 23 5.94 -4.32 -3.90
CA ALA A 23 6.71 -5.36 -3.23
C ALA A 23 7.90 -4.81 -2.43
N ASP A 24 8.39 -3.63 -2.77
CA ASP A 24 9.54 -2.99 -2.12
C ASP A 24 9.13 -2.33 -0.81
N PHE A 25 8.68 -3.16 0.11
CA PHE A 25 8.01 -2.82 1.35
C PHE A 25 8.88 -1.96 2.28
N GLU A 26 10.18 -2.25 2.35
CA GLU A 26 11.10 -1.56 3.25
C GLU A 26 11.34 -0.10 2.87
N ARG A 27 11.00 0.28 1.64
CA ARG A 27 11.14 1.67 1.19
C ARG A 27 9.96 2.55 1.53
N TYR A 28 8.86 1.99 2.01
CA TYR A 28 7.63 2.76 2.30
C TYR A 28 7.89 3.91 3.28
N GLU A 29 8.74 3.72 4.27
CA GLU A 29 9.09 4.78 5.24
C GLU A 29 9.80 5.98 4.61
N GLN A 30 10.39 5.79 3.42
CA GLN A 30 11.13 6.85 2.72
C GLN A 30 10.22 7.81 1.98
N TYR A 31 9.02 7.38 1.57
CA TYR A 31 8.16 8.23 0.75
C TYR A 31 6.71 8.36 1.23
N LEU A 32 6.22 7.46 2.06
CA LEU A 32 4.86 7.60 2.62
C LEU A 32 4.89 8.55 3.81
N PRO A 33 4.16 9.68 3.74
CA PRO A 33 4.31 10.75 4.73
C PRO A 33 3.97 10.37 6.17
N PHE A 34 3.11 9.39 6.37
CA PHE A 34 2.70 8.97 7.72
C PHE A 34 3.41 7.71 8.18
N CYS A 35 4.24 7.12 7.33
CA CYS A 35 4.96 5.89 7.65
C CYS A 35 6.31 6.23 8.28
N THR A 36 6.45 5.88 9.56
CA THR A 36 7.67 6.15 10.33
C THR A 36 8.66 4.98 10.30
N ALA A 37 8.18 3.78 10.02
CA ALA A 37 9.03 2.60 9.87
C ALA A 37 8.35 1.57 8.98
N SER A 38 9.15 0.85 8.21
CA SER A 38 8.68 -0.25 7.36
C SER A 38 9.73 -1.35 7.35
N ARG A 39 9.30 -2.58 7.63
CA ARG A 39 10.18 -3.75 7.77
C ARG A 39 9.59 -4.97 7.11
N SER A 40 10.43 -5.73 6.41
CA SER A 40 10.08 -7.09 5.99
C SER A 40 10.53 -8.05 7.09
N LEU A 41 9.59 -8.82 7.64
CA LEU A 41 9.87 -9.78 8.72
C LEU A 41 10.16 -11.16 8.18
N ASN A 42 9.47 -11.57 7.11
CA ASN A 42 9.64 -12.88 6.49
C ASN A 42 9.16 -12.82 5.06
N THR A 43 9.92 -13.44 4.15
CA THR A 43 9.55 -13.56 2.75
C THR A 43 9.59 -15.03 2.35
N ASP A 44 8.47 -15.54 1.82
CA ASP A 44 8.38 -16.88 1.28
C ASP A 44 8.16 -16.79 -0.23
N ASN A 45 9.25 -16.86 -0.98
CA ASN A 45 9.20 -16.75 -2.44
C ASN A 45 8.46 -17.92 -3.11
N LYS A 46 8.46 -19.09 -2.48
CA LYS A 46 7.76 -20.27 -3.03
C LYS A 46 6.25 -20.11 -3.01
N ASN A 47 5.71 -19.48 -1.98
CA ASN A 47 4.28 -19.24 -1.83
C ASN A 47 3.88 -17.81 -2.18
N PHE A 48 4.80 -17.04 -2.74
CA PHE A 48 4.57 -15.64 -3.11
C PHE A 48 3.97 -14.84 -1.95
N SER A 49 4.48 -15.06 -0.73
CA SER A 49 3.98 -14.37 0.45
C SER A 49 5.11 -13.65 1.18
N GLN A 50 4.74 -12.54 1.81
CA GLN A 50 5.62 -11.69 2.57
C GLN A 50 4.90 -11.25 3.84
N VAL A 51 5.59 -11.29 4.97
CA VAL A 51 5.10 -10.70 6.21
C VAL A 51 5.88 -9.42 6.45
N GLY A 52 5.18 -8.33 6.59
CA GLY A 52 5.77 -7.02 6.81
C GLY A 52 5.13 -6.31 8.00
N GLU A 53 5.82 -5.29 8.47
CA GLU A 53 5.36 -4.44 9.57
C GLU A 53 5.54 -2.98 9.20
N LEU A 54 4.46 -2.21 9.35
CA LEU A 54 4.46 -0.77 9.13
C LEU A 54 4.12 -0.06 10.43
N GLU A 55 4.81 1.04 10.69
CA GLU A 55 4.45 1.96 11.77
C GLU A 55 3.97 3.26 11.15
N PHE A 56 2.79 3.69 11.57
CA PHE A 56 2.19 4.95 11.13
C PHE A 56 1.97 5.88 12.31
N GLU A 57 2.20 7.15 12.11
CA GLU A 57 1.85 8.19 13.08
C GLU A 57 0.67 8.99 12.55
N ILE A 58 -0.44 8.92 13.28
CA ILE A 58 -1.68 9.64 12.93
C ILE A 58 -2.13 10.41 14.16
N VAL A 59 -2.23 11.73 14.03
CA VAL A 59 -2.67 12.65 15.12
C VAL A 59 -1.87 12.41 16.41
N GLY A 60 -0.55 12.29 16.28
CA GLY A 60 0.34 12.11 17.44
C GLY A 60 0.36 10.73 18.05
N VAL A 61 -0.38 9.76 17.48
CA VAL A 61 -0.42 8.38 17.96
C VAL A 61 0.26 7.46 16.95
N CYS A 62 1.15 6.61 17.45
CA CYS A 62 1.85 5.64 16.62
C CYS A 62 1.06 4.32 16.59
N TYR A 63 0.79 3.84 15.39
CA TYR A 63 0.13 2.56 15.15
C TYR A 63 1.07 1.61 14.42
N LYS A 64 1.12 0.37 14.88
CA LYS A 64 1.93 -0.67 14.26
C LYS A 64 1.00 -1.72 13.65
N ILE A 65 1.18 -1.97 12.35
CA ILE A 65 0.40 -2.96 11.62
C ILE A 65 1.33 -4.02 11.06
N ARG A 66 1.10 -5.27 11.45
CA ARG A 66 1.77 -6.42 10.85
C ARG A 66 0.81 -7.09 9.90
N SER A 67 1.23 -7.31 8.66
CA SER A 67 0.38 -7.87 7.63
C SER A 67 1.06 -8.99 6.86
N ARG A 68 0.25 -9.87 6.29
CA ARG A 68 0.67 -10.85 5.31
C ARG A 68 0.22 -10.38 3.93
N ASN A 69 1.16 -10.31 3.00
CA ASN A 69 0.93 -9.91 1.64
C ASN A 69 1.14 -11.11 0.73
N VAL A 70 0.13 -11.48 -0.03
CA VAL A 70 0.17 -12.65 -0.92
C VAL A 70 -0.10 -12.19 -2.35
N VAL A 71 0.78 -12.60 -3.27
CA VAL A 71 0.61 -12.31 -4.70
C VAL A 71 -0.16 -13.46 -5.36
N GLU A 72 -1.32 -13.15 -5.94
CA GLU A 72 -2.15 -14.08 -6.69
C GLU A 72 -2.51 -13.48 -8.04
N ASN A 73 -2.00 -14.06 -9.14
CA ASN A 73 -2.25 -13.55 -10.49
C ASN A 73 -1.89 -12.07 -10.62
N GLU A 74 -2.87 -11.21 -10.85
CA GLU A 74 -2.69 -9.75 -10.99
C GLU A 74 -3.08 -8.99 -9.74
N ARG A 75 -3.10 -9.67 -8.60
CA ARG A 75 -3.60 -9.14 -7.34
C ARG A 75 -2.60 -9.36 -6.21
N ILE A 76 -2.50 -8.39 -5.34
CA ILE A 76 -1.77 -8.53 -4.07
C ILE A 76 -2.79 -8.38 -2.95
N LEU A 77 -2.95 -9.44 -2.15
CA LEU A 77 -3.85 -9.46 -1.00
C LEU A 77 -3.06 -9.14 0.26
N ILE A 78 -3.59 -8.22 1.06
CA ILE A 78 -2.98 -7.79 2.32
C ILE A 78 -3.96 -8.09 3.44
N THR A 79 -3.51 -8.87 4.44
CA THR A 79 -4.33 -9.23 5.60
C THR A 79 -3.59 -8.85 6.87
N GLN A 80 -4.25 -8.13 7.77
CA GLN A 80 -3.66 -7.82 9.06
C GLN A 80 -3.50 -9.10 9.90
N ILE A 81 -2.29 -9.30 10.41
CA ILE A 81 -1.99 -10.35 11.40
C ILE A 81 -2.12 -9.77 12.80
N LYS A 82 -1.59 -8.56 13.00
CA LYS A 82 -1.61 -7.86 14.28
C LYS A 82 -1.64 -6.36 14.05
N GLY A 83 -2.52 -5.66 14.74
CA GLY A 83 -2.61 -4.21 14.58
C GLY A 83 -3.82 -3.62 15.30
N PRO A 84 -4.08 -2.33 15.09
CA PRO A 84 -5.13 -1.60 15.80
C PRO A 84 -6.55 -1.93 15.32
N PHE A 85 -6.69 -2.55 14.15
CA PHE A 85 -8.00 -2.91 13.61
C PHE A 85 -8.46 -4.24 14.20
N GLU A 86 -9.78 -4.43 14.32
CA GLU A 86 -10.34 -5.74 14.66
C GLU A 86 -10.11 -6.71 13.51
N GLU A 87 -10.35 -6.23 12.28
CA GLU A 87 -10.05 -6.94 11.04
C GLU A 87 -9.64 -5.92 10.00
N MET A 88 -8.69 -6.26 9.15
CA MET A 88 -8.31 -5.44 8.01
C MET A 88 -7.85 -6.32 6.86
N GLN A 89 -8.42 -6.08 5.70
CA GLN A 89 -7.97 -6.65 4.43
C GLN A 89 -7.88 -5.55 3.40
N ALA A 90 -6.82 -5.60 2.63
CA ALA A 90 -6.64 -4.68 1.51
C ALA A 90 -6.20 -5.46 0.28
N SER A 91 -6.37 -4.89 -0.88
CA SER A 91 -5.91 -5.50 -2.12
C SER A 91 -5.47 -4.44 -3.11
N TRP A 92 -4.44 -4.81 -3.87
CA TRP A 92 -4.03 -4.12 -5.08
C TRP A 92 -4.41 -5.00 -6.26
N ASP A 93 -5.21 -4.48 -7.18
CA ASP A 93 -5.46 -5.10 -8.47
C ASP A 93 -4.75 -4.27 -9.53
N VAL A 94 -3.90 -4.91 -10.34
CA VAL A 94 -3.12 -4.23 -11.36
C VAL A 94 -3.39 -4.88 -12.71
N GLU A 95 -4.01 -4.12 -13.61
CA GLU A 95 -4.37 -4.58 -14.95
C GLU A 95 -3.48 -3.88 -15.98
N GLN A 96 -2.74 -4.65 -16.76
CA GLN A 96 -1.95 -4.13 -17.87
C GLN A 96 -2.90 -3.65 -18.97
N LEU A 97 -2.78 -2.40 -19.40
CA LEU A 97 -3.61 -1.81 -20.46
C LEU A 97 -2.90 -1.88 -21.81
N ASP A 98 -1.63 -1.45 -21.82
CA ASP A 98 -0.73 -1.54 -22.97
C ASP A 98 0.70 -1.76 -22.46
N ASN A 99 1.71 -1.64 -23.31
CA ASN A 99 3.09 -1.90 -22.91
C ASN A 99 3.63 -0.93 -21.86
N GLU A 100 3.03 0.25 -21.75
CA GLU A 100 3.55 1.35 -20.91
C GLU A 100 2.54 1.89 -19.91
N SER A 101 1.36 1.28 -19.80
CA SER A 101 0.35 1.75 -18.87
C SER A 101 -0.40 0.62 -18.20
N CYS A 102 -0.89 0.89 -17.00
CA CYS A 102 -1.70 -0.03 -16.24
C CYS A 102 -2.80 0.70 -15.47
N LYS A 103 -3.79 -0.06 -15.05
CA LYS A 103 -4.87 0.41 -14.19
C LYS A 103 -4.71 -0.24 -12.84
N ILE A 104 -4.62 0.57 -11.79
CA ILE A 104 -4.57 0.08 -10.41
C ILE A 104 -5.91 0.31 -9.73
N SER A 105 -6.29 -0.64 -8.89
CA SER A 105 -7.44 -0.50 -7.99
C SER A 105 -6.97 -0.91 -6.61
N PHE A 106 -7.06 -0.01 -5.65
CA PHE A 106 -6.71 -0.25 -4.26
C PHE A 106 -7.97 -0.27 -3.43
N ARG A 107 -8.18 -1.36 -2.70
CA ARG A 107 -9.36 -1.57 -1.85
C ARG A 107 -8.95 -1.85 -0.44
N VAL A 108 -9.66 -1.27 0.51
CA VAL A 108 -9.47 -1.54 1.93
C VAL A 108 -10.83 -1.83 2.56
N ASN A 109 -10.91 -2.93 3.29
CA ASN A 109 -12.05 -3.29 4.13
C ASN A 109 -11.54 -3.48 5.55
N ALA A 110 -12.01 -2.66 6.47
CA ALA A 110 -11.55 -2.70 7.85
C ALA A 110 -12.72 -2.67 8.81
N LYS A 111 -12.58 -3.42 9.90
CA LYS A 111 -13.46 -3.34 11.06
C LYS A 111 -12.66 -2.71 12.19
N LEU A 112 -13.16 -1.60 12.71
CA LEU A 112 -12.44 -0.77 13.66
C LEU A 112 -13.10 -0.82 15.05
N PRO A 113 -12.27 -0.79 16.13
CA PRO A 113 -12.82 -0.50 17.45
C PRO A 113 -13.49 0.87 17.43
N HIS A 114 -14.45 1.07 18.31
CA HIS A 114 -15.28 2.27 18.31
C HIS A 114 -14.46 3.57 18.37
N PHE A 115 -13.48 3.65 19.24
CA PHE A 115 -12.65 4.85 19.38
C PHE A 115 -11.88 5.18 18.10
N LEU A 116 -11.37 4.16 17.42
CA LEU A 116 -10.63 4.33 16.17
C LEU A 116 -11.57 4.69 15.02
N GLY A 117 -12.78 4.15 15.03
CA GLY A 117 -13.80 4.46 14.04
C GLY A 117 -14.26 5.93 14.07
N ILE A 118 -14.26 6.54 15.25
CA ILE A 118 -14.56 7.97 15.39
C ILE A 118 -13.42 8.80 14.78
N LEU A 119 -12.17 8.44 15.08
CA LEU A 119 -10.99 9.13 14.60
C LEU A 119 -10.83 8.98 13.08
N LEU A 120 -11.03 7.78 12.56
CA LEU A 120 -10.91 7.44 11.13
C LEU A 120 -12.28 7.38 10.46
N ASN A 121 -12.96 8.52 10.38
CA ASN A 121 -14.21 8.63 9.64
C ASN A 121 -13.96 8.56 8.13
N ASP A 122 -15.02 8.45 7.33
CA ASP A 122 -14.90 8.27 5.87
C ASP A 122 -14.11 9.40 5.20
N SER A 123 -14.31 10.64 5.64
CA SER A 123 -13.58 11.80 5.10
C SER A 123 -12.09 11.71 5.38
N THR A 124 -11.71 11.33 6.59
CA THR A 124 -10.32 11.19 7.00
C THR A 124 -9.63 10.04 6.26
N VAL A 125 -10.30 8.90 6.13
CA VAL A 125 -9.78 7.74 5.39
C VAL A 125 -9.60 8.08 3.91
N ASN A 126 -10.58 8.74 3.31
CA ASN A 126 -10.51 9.16 1.91
C ASN A 126 -9.31 10.07 1.65
N LYS A 127 -9.12 11.06 2.50
CA LYS A 127 -7.99 11.99 2.43
C LYS A 127 -6.65 11.26 2.60
N PHE A 128 -6.57 10.36 3.57
CA PHE A 128 -5.36 9.57 3.85
C PHE A 128 -4.97 8.69 2.66
N VAL A 129 -5.92 7.98 2.07
CA VAL A 129 -5.65 7.09 0.94
C VAL A 129 -5.26 7.87 -0.31
N ASN A 130 -5.85 9.04 -0.55
CA ASN A 130 -5.44 9.89 -1.66
C ASN A 130 -4.00 10.38 -1.50
N ILE A 131 -3.61 10.80 -0.30
CA ILE A 131 -2.22 11.21 -0.01
C ILE A 131 -1.26 10.01 -0.19
N PHE A 132 -1.66 8.85 0.29
CA PHE A 132 -0.90 7.61 0.13
C PHE A 132 -0.62 7.31 -1.34
N LEU A 133 -1.64 7.31 -2.18
CA LEU A 133 -1.49 7.01 -3.59
C LEU A 133 -0.69 8.08 -4.34
N ASP A 134 -0.90 9.36 -4.03
CA ASP A 134 -0.12 10.44 -4.62
C ASP A 134 1.37 10.28 -4.30
N SER A 135 1.69 9.96 -3.06
CA SER A 135 3.07 9.74 -2.63
C SER A 135 3.70 8.51 -3.31
N PHE A 136 2.92 7.45 -3.44
CA PHE A 136 3.32 6.22 -4.14
C PHE A 136 3.66 6.51 -5.59
N VAL A 137 2.79 7.23 -6.30
CA VAL A 137 2.99 7.59 -7.71
C VAL A 137 4.18 8.52 -7.87
N ASN A 138 4.33 9.52 -6.99
CA ASN A 138 5.46 10.45 -7.03
C ASN A 138 6.79 9.75 -6.84
N ASP A 139 6.88 8.78 -5.92
CA ASP A 139 8.11 8.01 -5.72
C ASP A 139 8.43 7.15 -6.94
N LEU A 140 7.43 6.51 -7.52
CA LEU A 140 7.57 5.69 -8.73
C LEU A 140 8.10 6.55 -9.89
N ASP A 141 7.55 7.73 -10.08
CA ASP A 141 7.98 8.67 -11.11
C ASP A 141 9.43 9.12 -10.90
N THR A 142 9.81 9.46 -9.69
CA THR A 142 11.18 9.85 -9.33
C THR A 142 12.17 8.71 -9.58
N ARG A 143 11.79 7.51 -9.22
CA ARG A 143 12.59 6.29 -9.37
C ARG A 143 12.89 6.01 -10.84
N ILE A 144 11.90 6.12 -11.71
CA ILE A 144 12.02 5.91 -13.15
C ILE A 144 12.91 6.98 -13.79
N LYS A 145 12.78 8.22 -13.38
CA LYS A 145 13.65 9.31 -13.86
C LYS A 145 15.11 9.09 -13.49
N LYS A 146 15.39 8.57 -12.28
CA LYS A 146 16.76 8.23 -11.86
C LYS A 146 17.35 7.10 -12.70
N GLU A 147 16.58 6.05 -12.96
CA GLU A 147 17.03 4.94 -13.80
C GLU A 147 17.34 5.39 -15.21
N THR A 148 16.51 6.24 -15.79
CA THR A 148 16.73 6.80 -17.14
C THR A 148 18.00 7.64 -17.19
N LYS A 149 18.32 8.41 -16.15
CA LYS A 149 19.57 9.18 -16.07
C LYS A 149 20.80 8.27 -15.89
N ALA A 150 20.66 7.19 -15.14
CA ALA A 150 21.75 6.24 -14.90
C ALA A 150 22.13 5.44 -16.15
N THR A 151 21.19 5.24 -17.09
CA THR A 151 21.41 4.50 -18.31
C THR A 151 21.92 5.36 -19.49
N LYS A 152 22.02 6.63 -19.29
CA LYS A 152 22.62 7.57 -20.24
C LYS A 152 24.08 7.83 -19.90
#